data_94b94d6ee02a12e2bd0eed336529ed37
#
_entry.id   94b94d6ee02a12e2bd0eed336529ed37
#
_cell.length_a   1.000
_cell.length_b   1.000
_cell.length_c   1.000
_cell.angle_alpha   90.00
_cell.angle_beta   90.00
_cell.angle_gamma   90.00
#
_symmetry.space_group_name_H-M   'P 1'
#
loop_
_entity.id
_entity.type
_entity.pdbx_description
1 polymer ?
#
loop_
_entity_poly.entity_id
_entity_poly.type
_entity_poly.pdbx_seq_one_letter_code
_entity_poly.pdbx_strand_id
1 'polypeptide(L)'
;MEDLKATTPCLITDSYKEYYPSVCSYIYYRINNWETAKDLSQDVFLRLMDYNQMLRPDTVKYFIFTIARNLLNDYLRRYYKKQEITSYIYDHAITYTNETESLIIAKELSLLEKHKLRMLSDQRRKIYTMNRFEEKSISEISTELNI
;
A
#
# COMPACT_ATOMS: atom_id res chain seq x y z
N MET A 1 -2.24 -14.95 -38.14
CA MET A 1 -1.53 -13.90 -37.40
C MET A 1 -2.29 -12.60 -37.21
N GLU A 2 -3.39 -12.41 -37.89
CA GLU A 2 -4.23 -11.20 -37.75
C GLU A 2 -5.16 -11.24 -36.52
N ASP A 3 -5.44 -12.39 -35.97
CA ASP A 3 -6.39 -12.56 -34.87
C ASP A 3 -5.84 -12.16 -33.48
N LEU A 4 -4.54 -12.06 -33.31
CA LEU A 4 -3.93 -11.70 -32.01
C LEU A 4 -3.95 -10.20 -31.71
N LYS A 5 -4.01 -9.35 -32.71
CA LYS A 5 -4.05 -7.88 -32.53
C LYS A 5 -5.46 -7.36 -32.25
N ALA A 6 -6.49 -8.08 -32.67
CA ALA A 6 -7.88 -7.73 -32.41
C ALA A 6 -8.37 -8.17 -31.01
N THR A 7 -7.65 -9.09 -30.37
CA THR A 7 -8.09 -9.73 -29.12
C THR A 7 -7.73 -8.92 -27.88
N THR A 8 -6.71 -8.10 -27.94
CA THR A 8 -6.17 -7.43 -26.73
C THR A 8 -7.03 -6.26 -26.21
N PRO A 9 -7.54 -5.35 -27.07
CA PRO A 9 -8.48 -4.32 -26.61
C PRO A 9 -9.79 -4.93 -26.07
N CYS A 10 -10.24 -6.01 -26.68
CA CYS A 10 -11.41 -6.75 -26.24
C CYS A 10 -11.19 -7.41 -24.86
N LEU A 11 -10.01 -7.98 -24.64
CA LEU A 11 -9.64 -8.60 -23.36
C LEU A 11 -9.64 -7.57 -22.21
N ILE A 12 -9.11 -6.37 -22.41
CA ILE A 12 -9.14 -5.31 -21.40
C ILE A 12 -10.57 -4.86 -21.12
N THR A 13 -11.37 -4.66 -22.16
CA THR A 13 -12.78 -4.27 -22.02
C THR A 13 -13.58 -5.33 -21.26
N ASP A 14 -13.43 -6.59 -21.62
CA ASP A 14 -14.10 -7.71 -20.97
C ASP A 14 -13.63 -7.85 -19.52
N SER A 15 -12.34 -7.71 -19.27
CA SER A 15 -11.75 -7.73 -17.93
C SER A 15 -12.25 -6.58 -17.06
N TYR A 16 -12.41 -5.40 -17.63
CA TYR A 16 -12.98 -4.26 -16.93
C TYR A 16 -14.41 -4.56 -16.47
N LYS A 17 -15.24 -5.06 -17.36
CA LYS A 17 -16.63 -5.41 -17.02
C LYS A 17 -16.72 -6.50 -15.97
N GLU A 18 -15.85 -7.50 -16.05
CA GLU A 18 -15.86 -8.65 -15.14
C GLU A 18 -15.28 -8.33 -13.78
N TYR A 19 -14.13 -7.66 -13.72
CA TYR A 19 -13.34 -7.51 -12.50
C TYR A 19 -13.47 -6.15 -11.81
N TYR A 20 -13.97 -5.11 -12.47
CA TYR A 20 -14.07 -3.78 -11.89
C TYR A 20 -14.83 -3.76 -10.56
N PRO A 21 -16.02 -4.39 -10.43
CA PRO A 21 -16.72 -4.44 -9.15
C PRO A 21 -15.93 -5.11 -8.04
N SER A 22 -15.24 -6.21 -8.38
CA SER A 22 -14.41 -6.95 -7.42
C SER A 22 -13.19 -6.14 -6.96
N VAL A 23 -12.56 -5.41 -7.87
CA VAL A 23 -11.43 -4.53 -7.55
C VAL A 23 -11.89 -3.38 -6.66
N CYS A 24 -13.01 -2.75 -6.96
CA CYS A 24 -13.61 -1.71 -6.13
C CYS A 24 -13.89 -2.21 -4.70
N SER A 25 -14.49 -3.38 -4.57
CA SER A 25 -14.77 -3.99 -3.27
C SER A 25 -13.48 -4.31 -2.51
N TYR A 26 -12.50 -4.88 -3.18
CA TYR A 26 -11.21 -5.21 -2.60
C TYR A 26 -10.52 -3.97 -2.00
N ILE A 27 -10.51 -2.88 -2.73
CA ILE A 27 -9.91 -1.62 -2.27
C ILE A 27 -10.76 -0.98 -1.17
N TYR A 28 -12.07 -0.93 -1.35
CA TYR A 28 -13.00 -0.35 -0.39
C TYR A 28 -12.90 -0.97 1.00
N TYR A 29 -12.79 -2.30 1.10
CA TYR A 29 -12.65 -2.97 2.38
C TYR A 29 -11.41 -2.56 3.17
N ARG A 30 -10.41 -2.03 2.50
CA ARG A 30 -9.16 -1.61 3.15
C ARG A 30 -9.08 -0.14 3.48
N ILE A 31 -9.73 0.72 2.71
CA ILE A 31 -9.66 2.17 2.90
C ILE A 31 -10.96 2.79 3.42
N ASN A 32 -12.06 2.06 3.36
CA ASN A 32 -13.39 2.48 3.81
C ASN A 32 -13.86 3.82 3.22
N ASN A 33 -13.43 4.13 2.01
CA ASN A 33 -13.81 5.32 1.25
C ASN A 33 -14.15 4.91 -0.18
N TRP A 34 -15.43 5.01 -0.54
CA TRP A 34 -15.93 4.53 -1.83
C TRP A 34 -15.43 5.37 -3.01
N GLU A 35 -15.37 6.68 -2.86
CA GLU A 35 -14.87 7.58 -3.91
C GLU A 35 -13.41 7.29 -4.25
N THR A 36 -12.58 7.18 -3.24
CA THR A 36 -11.16 6.83 -3.41
C THR A 36 -11.00 5.41 -3.98
N ALA A 37 -11.84 4.46 -3.56
CA ALA A 37 -11.81 3.10 -4.10
C ALA A 37 -12.14 3.08 -5.60
N LYS A 38 -13.10 3.86 -6.05
CA LYS A 38 -13.42 4.02 -7.48
C LYS A 38 -12.26 4.62 -8.25
N ASP A 39 -11.66 5.68 -7.74
CA ASP A 39 -10.53 6.35 -8.40
C ASP A 39 -9.33 5.42 -8.55
N LEU A 40 -8.97 4.71 -7.48
CA LEU A 40 -7.88 3.73 -7.52
C LEU A 40 -8.20 2.56 -8.46
N SER A 41 -9.44 2.12 -8.49
CA SER A 41 -9.87 1.04 -9.40
C SER A 41 -9.76 1.45 -10.86
N GLN A 42 -10.11 2.67 -11.21
CA GLN A 42 -9.90 3.20 -12.56
C GLN A 42 -8.42 3.27 -12.91
N ASP A 43 -7.58 3.70 -11.98
CA ASP A 43 -6.12 3.73 -12.16
C ASP A 43 -5.54 2.33 -12.39
N VAL A 44 -6.10 1.30 -11.76
CA VAL A 44 -5.71 -0.10 -11.99
C VAL A 44 -5.87 -0.46 -13.46
N PHE A 45 -7.03 -0.17 -14.04
CA PHE A 45 -7.30 -0.53 -15.44
C PHE A 45 -6.56 0.37 -16.43
N LEU A 46 -6.31 1.63 -16.09
CA LEU A 46 -5.43 2.49 -16.89
C LEU A 46 -4.00 1.93 -16.95
N ARG A 47 -3.46 1.48 -15.84
CA ARG A 47 -2.14 0.83 -15.81
C ARG A 47 -2.12 -0.52 -16.49
N LEU A 48 -3.22 -1.26 -16.45
CA LEU A 48 -3.34 -2.52 -17.15
C LEU A 48 -3.15 -2.34 -18.67
N MET A 49 -3.58 -1.21 -19.21
CA MET A 49 -3.42 -0.90 -20.63
C MET A 49 -1.95 -0.79 -21.06
N ASP A 50 -1.05 -0.40 -20.14
CA ASP A 50 0.39 -0.34 -20.41
C ASP A 50 1.01 -1.72 -20.64
N TYR A 51 0.40 -2.76 -20.08
CA TYR A 51 0.85 -4.16 -20.20
C TYR A 51 0.11 -4.93 -21.30
N ASN A 52 -0.53 -4.24 -22.20
CA ASN A 52 -1.42 -4.80 -23.22
C ASN A 52 -0.84 -6.00 -23.98
N GLN A 53 0.46 -5.94 -24.34
CA GLN A 53 1.13 -7.00 -25.08
C GLN A 53 1.44 -8.25 -24.26
N MET A 54 1.41 -8.15 -22.94
CA MET A 54 1.75 -9.24 -22.01
C MET A 54 0.52 -9.95 -21.44
N LEU A 55 -0.68 -9.40 -21.70
CA LEU A 55 -1.90 -9.92 -21.11
C LEU A 55 -2.39 -11.17 -21.84
N ARG A 56 -2.80 -12.17 -21.07
CA ARG A 56 -3.44 -13.40 -21.53
C ARG A 56 -4.72 -13.63 -20.75
N PRO A 57 -5.73 -14.29 -21.33
CA PRO A 57 -6.99 -14.56 -20.63
C PRO A 57 -6.82 -15.33 -19.32
N ASP A 58 -5.83 -16.21 -19.23
CA ASP A 58 -5.55 -17.01 -18.05
C ASP A 58 -4.78 -16.28 -16.95
N THR A 59 -4.06 -15.20 -17.29
CA THR A 59 -3.20 -14.46 -16.35
C THR A 59 -3.70 -13.05 -16.05
N VAL A 60 -4.64 -12.51 -16.80
CA VAL A 60 -5.10 -11.12 -16.66
C VAL A 60 -5.62 -10.81 -15.26
N LYS A 61 -6.32 -11.73 -14.64
CA LYS A 61 -6.82 -11.60 -13.26
C LYS A 61 -5.69 -11.32 -12.28
N TYR A 62 -4.60 -12.04 -12.39
CA TYR A 62 -3.44 -11.88 -11.50
C TYR A 62 -2.75 -10.54 -11.71
N PHE A 63 -2.64 -10.07 -12.95
CA PHE A 63 -2.15 -8.73 -13.27
C PHE A 63 -3.01 -7.66 -12.62
N ILE A 64 -4.32 -7.74 -12.76
CA ILE A 64 -5.27 -6.77 -12.21
C ILE A 64 -5.11 -6.65 -10.69
N PHE A 65 -5.15 -7.77 -9.97
CA PHE A 65 -5.06 -7.74 -8.51
C PHE A 65 -3.66 -7.41 -7.99
N THR A 66 -2.60 -7.71 -8.73
CA THR A 66 -1.24 -7.27 -8.40
C THR A 66 -1.12 -5.76 -8.53
N ILE A 67 -1.61 -5.18 -9.61
CA ILE A 67 -1.64 -3.72 -9.79
C ILE A 67 -2.49 -3.07 -8.70
N ALA A 68 -3.67 -3.61 -8.42
CA ALA A 68 -4.56 -3.12 -7.39
C ALA A 68 -3.89 -3.11 -6.01
N ARG A 69 -3.22 -4.18 -5.65
CA ARG A 69 -2.49 -4.28 -4.39
C ARG A 69 -1.35 -3.24 -4.31
N ASN A 70 -0.59 -3.07 -5.37
CA ASN A 70 0.51 -2.11 -5.41
C ASN A 70 0.00 -0.67 -5.27
N LEU A 71 -1.04 -0.31 -6.00
CA LEU A 71 -1.67 1.01 -5.90
C LEU A 71 -2.27 1.27 -4.52
N LEU A 72 -2.94 0.27 -3.96
CA LEU A 72 -3.50 0.35 -2.62
C LEU A 72 -2.40 0.55 -1.56
N ASN A 73 -1.33 -0.21 -1.64
CA ASN A 73 -0.20 -0.07 -0.71
C ASN A 73 0.46 1.31 -0.81
N ASP A 74 0.64 1.83 -2.02
CA ASP A 74 1.16 3.18 -2.24
C ASP A 74 0.24 4.25 -1.66
N TYR A 75 -1.07 4.11 -1.86
CA TYR A 75 -2.06 5.01 -1.29
C TYR A 75 -2.02 4.99 0.24
N LEU A 76 -2.03 3.82 0.84
CA LEU A 76 -1.98 3.65 2.29
C LEU A 76 -0.69 4.22 2.89
N ARG A 77 0.43 4.01 2.23
CA ARG A 77 1.72 4.57 2.65
C ARG A 77 1.68 6.11 2.67
N ARG A 78 1.15 6.73 1.63
CA ARG A 78 0.99 8.19 1.55
C ARG A 78 -0.01 8.72 2.57
N TYR A 79 -1.11 8.01 2.77
CA TYR A 79 -2.14 8.36 3.72
C TYR A 79 -1.61 8.37 5.16
N TYR A 80 -0.94 7.33 5.58
CA TYR A 80 -0.36 7.24 6.91
C TYR A 80 0.77 8.25 7.13
N LYS A 81 1.59 8.47 6.14
CA LYS A 81 2.64 9.51 6.20
C LYS A 81 2.03 10.90 6.36
N LYS A 82 0.97 11.20 5.64
CA LYS A 82 0.25 12.48 5.75
C LYS A 82 -0.39 12.65 7.14
N GLN A 83 -0.98 11.60 7.68
CA GLN A 83 -1.53 11.62 9.03
C GLN A 83 -0.45 11.83 10.08
N GLU A 84 0.68 11.17 9.95
CA GLU A 84 1.83 11.33 10.84
C GLU A 84 2.31 12.79 10.88
N ILE A 85 2.46 13.42 9.72
CA ILE A 85 2.83 14.85 9.62
C ILE A 85 1.75 15.73 10.23
N THR A 86 0.50 15.48 9.98
CA THR A 86 -0.62 16.26 10.54
C THR A 86 -0.67 16.12 12.07
N SER A 87 -0.50 14.92 12.57
CA SER A 87 -0.44 14.62 14.00
C SER A 87 0.75 15.35 14.66
N TYR A 88 1.89 15.30 14.02
CA TYR A 88 3.09 16.02 14.48
C TYR A 88 2.85 17.53 14.55
N ILE A 89 2.27 18.13 13.53
CA ILE A 89 1.94 19.56 13.52
C ILE A 89 0.92 19.91 14.61
N TYR A 90 -0.10 19.08 14.77
CA TYR A 90 -1.13 19.27 15.79
C TYR A 90 -0.53 19.18 17.20
N ASP A 91 0.28 18.17 17.46
CA ASP A 91 0.96 17.98 18.74
C ASP A 91 1.88 19.16 19.07
N HIS A 92 2.60 19.69 18.08
CA HIS A 92 3.45 20.87 18.25
C HIS A 92 2.67 22.16 18.46
N ALA A 93 1.49 22.29 17.84
CA ALA A 93 0.61 23.46 18.02
C ALA A 93 -0.03 23.52 19.42
N ILE A 94 -0.24 22.36 20.05
CA ILE A 94 -0.82 22.23 21.40
C ILE A 94 0.25 22.31 22.51
N THR A 95 1.52 22.22 22.17
CA THR A 95 2.65 22.01 23.11
C THR A 95 2.85 23.10 24.15
N TYR A 96 2.16 24.25 24.06
CA TYR A 96 2.27 25.32 25.07
C TYR A 96 1.53 25.00 26.37
N THR A 97 0.70 23.95 26.43
CA THR A 97 -0.13 23.64 27.60
C THR A 97 0.04 22.24 28.19
N ASN A 98 0.68 21.28 27.51
CA ASN A 98 0.71 19.87 27.93
C ASN A 98 2.02 19.12 27.59
N GLU A 99 3.19 19.75 27.73
CA GLU A 99 4.49 19.09 27.45
C GLU A 99 4.69 17.80 28.27
N THR A 100 4.28 17.81 29.54
CA THR A 100 4.44 16.65 30.42
C THR A 100 3.57 15.47 30.00
N GLU A 101 2.33 15.72 29.62
CA GLU A 101 1.39 14.69 29.17
C GLU A 101 1.83 14.09 27.83
N SER A 102 2.25 14.94 26.89
CA SER A 102 2.78 14.51 25.58
C SER A 102 4.03 13.63 25.72
N LEU A 103 4.93 13.97 26.66
CA LEU A 103 6.12 13.17 26.94
C LEU A 103 5.77 11.80 27.55
N ILE A 104 4.76 11.73 28.42
CA ILE A 104 4.28 10.47 29.00
C ILE A 104 3.67 9.58 27.92
N ILE A 105 2.82 10.13 27.08
CA ILE A 105 2.21 9.41 25.95
C ILE A 105 3.27 8.90 24.98
N ALA A 106 4.26 9.71 24.64
CA ALA A 106 5.37 9.30 23.78
C ALA A 106 6.19 8.16 24.40
N LYS A 107 6.43 8.19 25.71
CA LYS A 107 7.09 7.09 26.42
C LYS A 107 6.27 5.82 26.43
N GLU A 108 4.97 5.91 26.67
CA GLU A 108 4.08 4.77 26.67
C GLU A 108 3.99 4.12 25.29
N LEU A 109 3.88 4.92 24.22
CA LEU A 109 3.90 4.43 22.85
C LEU A 109 5.23 3.76 22.50
N SER A 110 6.35 4.33 22.91
CA SER A 110 7.68 3.74 22.70
C SER A 110 7.83 2.40 23.42
N LEU A 111 7.33 2.29 24.64
CA LEU A 111 7.35 1.05 25.43
C LEU A 111 6.45 -0.02 24.78
N LEU A 112 5.29 0.37 24.29
CA LEU A 112 4.37 -0.53 23.60
C LEU A 112 4.99 -1.03 22.29
N GLU A 113 5.64 -0.17 21.52
CA GLU A 113 6.36 -0.53 20.30
C GLU A 113 7.47 -1.54 20.61
N LYS A 114 8.28 -1.30 21.62
CA LYS A 114 9.34 -2.22 22.06
C LYS A 114 8.77 -3.55 22.51
N HIS A 115 7.66 -3.56 23.21
CA HIS A 115 6.99 -4.79 23.65
C HIS A 115 6.50 -5.61 22.45
N LYS A 116 5.84 -4.97 21.49
CA LYS A 116 5.37 -5.63 20.27
C LYS A 116 6.53 -6.14 19.42
N LEU A 117 7.64 -5.42 19.33
CA LEU A 117 8.84 -5.86 18.61
C LEU A 117 9.44 -7.14 19.23
N ARG A 118 9.39 -7.28 20.54
CA ARG A 118 9.86 -8.51 21.23
C ARG A 118 9.04 -9.74 20.88
N MET A 119 7.78 -9.57 20.49
CA MET A 119 6.90 -10.65 20.07
C MET A 119 7.16 -11.13 18.65
N LEU A 120 7.90 -10.37 17.85
CA LEU A 120 8.26 -10.75 16.48
C LEU A 120 9.44 -11.71 16.48
N SER A 121 9.51 -12.57 15.46
CA SER A 121 10.71 -13.37 15.20
C SER A 121 11.92 -12.46 14.92
N ASP A 122 13.13 -12.96 15.16
CA ASP A 122 14.35 -12.16 15.00
C ASP A 122 14.49 -11.59 13.59
N GLN A 123 14.14 -12.35 12.57
CA GLN A 123 14.17 -11.88 11.19
C GLN A 123 13.18 -10.74 10.93
N ARG A 124 11.95 -10.89 11.38
CA ARG A 124 10.91 -9.85 11.22
C ARG A 124 11.26 -8.58 11.99
N ARG A 125 11.78 -8.72 13.19
CA ARG A 125 12.25 -7.60 14.00
C ARG A 125 13.37 -6.85 13.31
N LYS A 126 14.33 -7.56 12.72
CA LYS A 126 15.43 -6.98 11.96
C LYS A 126 14.92 -6.18 10.76
N ILE A 127 14.03 -6.78 9.97
CA ILE A 127 13.43 -6.12 8.81
C ILE A 127 12.68 -4.85 9.23
N TYR A 128 11.87 -4.92 10.27
CA TYR A 128 11.14 -3.77 10.79
C TYR A 128 12.08 -2.66 11.24
N THR A 129 13.10 -2.99 12.02
CA THR A 129 14.08 -2.04 12.54
C THR A 129 14.84 -1.35 11.41
N MET A 130 15.27 -2.09 10.40
CA MET A 130 15.97 -1.53 9.24
C MET A 130 15.09 -0.59 8.42
N ASN A 131 13.83 -0.94 8.25
CA ASN A 131 12.89 -0.11 7.50
C ASN A 131 12.44 1.13 8.31
N ARG A 132 12.09 0.95 9.57
CA ARG A 132 11.50 2.01 10.41
C ARG A 132 12.54 3.00 10.94
N PHE A 133 13.65 2.52 11.45
CA PHE A 133 14.64 3.35 12.13
C PHE A 133 15.87 3.69 11.28
N GLU A 134 16.23 2.81 10.35
CA GLU A 134 17.38 3.04 9.46
C GLU A 134 16.94 3.56 8.08
N GLU A 135 15.64 3.74 7.87
CA GLU A 135 15.04 4.27 6.64
C GLU A 135 15.43 3.52 5.36
N LYS A 136 15.81 2.26 5.48
CA LYS A 136 16.18 1.42 4.35
C LYS A 136 14.96 0.99 3.55
N SER A 137 15.09 0.98 2.23
CA SER A 137 14.07 0.44 1.33
C SER A 137 14.02 -1.09 1.42
N ILE A 138 12.91 -1.68 0.98
CA ILE A 138 12.74 -3.13 0.95
C ILE A 138 13.83 -3.80 0.10
N SER A 139 14.23 -3.18 -1.00
CA SER A 139 15.30 -3.67 -1.87
C SER A 139 16.65 -3.72 -1.16
N GLU A 140 16.99 -2.67 -0.42
CA GLU A 140 18.23 -2.60 0.36
C GLU A 140 18.25 -3.63 1.47
N ILE A 141 17.13 -3.80 2.18
CA ILE A 141 16.98 -4.80 3.23
C ILE A 141 17.13 -6.21 2.66
N SER A 142 16.48 -6.49 1.54
CA SER A 142 16.57 -7.77 0.84
C SER A 142 18.00 -8.10 0.46
N THR A 143 18.74 -7.13 -0.06
CA THR A 143 20.15 -7.29 -0.44
C THR A 143 21.03 -7.51 0.78
N GLU A 144 20.85 -6.74 1.84
CA GLU A 144 21.67 -6.82 3.05
C GLU A 144 21.46 -8.13 3.83
N LEU A 145 20.21 -8.58 3.92
CA LEU A 145 19.87 -9.83 4.62
C LEU A 145 19.96 -11.06 3.73
N ASN A 146 20.24 -10.88 2.45
CA ASN A 146 20.36 -11.95 1.46
C ASN A 146 19.12 -12.86 1.38
N ILE A 147 17.97 -12.24 1.37
CA ILE A 147 16.67 -12.91 1.29
C ILE A 147 15.85 -12.47 0.07
#